data_82d2c8648cfe306f06c8a2cd50dfb41d
#
_entry.id   82d2c8648cfe306f06c8a2cd50dfb41d
#
_cell.length_a   1.000
_cell.length_b   1.000
_cell.length_c   1.000
_cell.angle_alpha   90.00
_cell.angle_beta   90.00
_cell.angle_gamma   90.00
#
_symmetry.space_group_name_H-M   'P 1'
#
loop_
_entity.id
_entity.type
_entity.pdbx_description
1 polymer ?
#
loop_
_entity_poly.entity_id
_entity_poly.type
_entity_poly.pdbx_seq_one_letter_code
_entity_poly.pdbx_strand_id
1 'polypeptide(L)'
;MLQAEVVQIEPLRYTPAGIPLLSIVLRHVSEQVEAGMKRKVECEVNAVTLGDLALKGLEIGSHIQASGFLAKRSLKSTQLVMHINHIVSI
;
A
#
# COMPACT_ATOMS: atom_id res chain seq x y z
N MET A 1 -4.95 9.16 4.18
CA MET A 1 -3.59 8.77 4.57
C MET A 1 -3.63 7.47 5.35
N LEU A 2 -2.80 6.52 5.02
CA LEU A 2 -2.75 5.21 5.65
C LEU A 2 -1.43 5.03 6.40
N GLN A 3 -1.49 4.73 7.70
CA GLN A 3 -0.32 4.31 8.47
C GLN A 3 -0.31 2.78 8.48
N ALA A 4 0.80 2.20 8.08
CA ALA A 4 0.88 0.75 7.94
C ALA A 4 2.31 0.24 8.05
N GLU A 5 2.42 -1.06 8.25
CA GLU A 5 3.68 -1.79 8.19
C GLU A 5 3.80 -2.50 6.85
N VAL A 6 4.98 -2.44 6.25
CA VAL A 6 5.27 -3.19 5.02
C VAL A 6 5.54 -4.64 5.42
N VAL A 7 4.66 -5.56 5.01
CA VAL A 7 4.77 -6.97 5.37
C VAL A 7 5.22 -7.87 4.24
N GLN A 8 5.10 -7.40 3.00
CA GLN A 8 5.55 -8.14 1.83
C GLN A 8 5.97 -7.18 0.73
N ILE A 9 7.05 -7.51 0.03
CA ILE A 9 7.55 -6.76 -1.13
C ILE A 9 7.79 -7.76 -2.24
N GLU A 10 7.17 -7.54 -3.41
CA GLU A 10 7.44 -8.35 -4.59
C GLU A 10 8.66 -7.81 -5.35
N PRO A 11 9.30 -8.62 -6.19
CA PRO A 11 10.40 -8.14 -7.02
C PRO A 11 9.97 -6.97 -7.90
N LEU A 12 10.88 -6.01 -8.08
CA LEU A 12 10.66 -4.85 -8.94
C LEU A 12 10.35 -5.31 -10.37
N ARG A 13 9.32 -4.72 -10.95
CA ARG A 13 8.91 -4.97 -12.34
C ARG A 13 8.85 -3.66 -13.10
N TYR A 14 8.71 -3.76 -14.41
CA TYR A 14 8.55 -2.60 -15.29
C TYR A 14 7.26 -2.75 -16.08
N THR A 15 6.55 -1.63 -16.26
CA THR A 15 5.38 -1.59 -17.13
C THR A 15 5.81 -1.71 -18.58
N PRO A 16 4.90 -1.98 -19.52
CA PRO A 16 5.23 -1.96 -20.95
C PRO A 16 5.84 -0.63 -21.43
N ALA A 17 5.54 0.46 -20.75
CA ALA A 17 6.14 1.77 -21.04
C ALA A 17 7.53 1.96 -20.41
N GLY A 18 8.06 0.95 -19.71
CA GLY A 18 9.38 1.02 -19.07
C GLY A 18 9.39 1.72 -17.73
N ILE A 19 8.24 1.94 -17.11
CA ILE A 19 8.13 2.61 -15.80
C ILE A 19 8.29 1.56 -14.69
N PRO A 20 9.18 1.78 -13.71
CA PRO A 20 9.32 0.86 -12.58
C PRO A 20 8.01 0.72 -11.80
N LEU A 21 7.70 -0.52 -11.41
CA LEU A 21 6.51 -0.84 -10.60
C LEU A 21 6.91 -1.77 -9.47
N LEU A 22 6.54 -1.41 -8.26
CA LEU A 22 6.77 -2.22 -7.07
C LEU A 22 5.43 -2.53 -6.41
N SER A 23 5.12 -3.81 -6.28
CA SER A 23 3.93 -4.28 -5.57
C SER A 23 4.30 -4.63 -4.14
N ILE A 24 3.52 -4.14 -3.20
CA ILE A 24 3.73 -4.36 -1.77
C ILE A 24 2.41 -4.71 -1.10
N VAL A 25 2.53 -5.35 0.06
CA VAL A 25 1.39 -5.58 0.95
C VAL A 25 1.63 -4.81 2.23
N LEU A 26 0.65 -4.01 2.61
CA LEU A 26 0.67 -3.21 3.82
C LEU A 26 -0.30 -3.80 4.84
N ARG A 27 0.13 -3.84 6.11
CA ARG A 27 -0.72 -4.23 7.21
C ARG A 27 -1.09 -2.99 8.02
N HIS A 28 -2.39 -2.74 8.09
CA HIS A 28 -2.94 -1.63 8.85
C HIS A 28 -3.63 -2.16 10.11
N VAL A 29 -3.26 -1.59 11.25
CA VAL A 29 -3.89 -1.89 12.54
C VAL A 29 -4.28 -0.56 13.17
N SER A 30 -5.54 -0.44 13.54
CA SER A 30 -6.02 0.74 14.23
C SER A 30 -7.12 0.38 15.22
N GLU A 31 -7.40 1.31 16.13
CA GLU A 31 -8.51 1.20 17.06
C GLU A 31 -9.53 2.26 16.68
N GLN A 32 -10.76 1.84 16.44
CA GLN A 32 -11.85 2.71 16.02
C GLN A 32 -12.99 2.62 17.03
N VAL A 33 -13.78 3.67 17.11
CA VAL A 33 -15.01 3.68 17.91
C VAL A 33 -16.18 3.59 16.95
N GLU A 34 -17.01 2.57 17.13
CA GLU A 34 -18.19 2.35 16.32
C GLU A 34 -19.37 2.03 17.23
N ALA A 35 -20.46 2.78 17.09
CA ALA A 35 -21.66 2.66 17.95
C ALA A 35 -21.33 2.72 19.46
N GLY A 36 -20.38 3.56 19.86
CA GLY A 36 -19.95 3.72 21.24
C GLY A 36 -19.03 2.62 21.76
N MET A 37 -18.64 1.67 20.92
CA MET A 37 -17.76 0.56 21.30
C MET A 37 -16.40 0.67 20.62
N LYS A 38 -15.34 0.39 21.36
CA LYS A 38 -14.01 0.31 20.79
C LYS A 38 -13.85 -0.95 19.96
N ARG A 39 -13.31 -0.79 18.78
CA ARG A 39 -13.13 -1.88 17.85
C ARG A 39 -11.72 -1.86 17.28
N LYS A 40 -11.02 -3.01 17.38
CA LYS A 40 -9.73 -3.18 16.72
C LYS A 40 -9.96 -3.50 15.27
N VAL A 41 -9.35 -2.71 14.39
CA VAL A 41 -9.38 -2.92 12.95
C VAL A 41 -8.02 -3.40 12.51
N GLU A 42 -7.99 -4.51 11.80
CA GLU A 42 -6.77 -5.08 11.25
C GLU A 42 -7.06 -5.54 9.82
N CYS A 43 -6.28 -5.07 8.85
CA CYS A 43 -6.45 -5.46 7.47
C CYS A 43 -5.14 -5.38 6.71
N GLU A 44 -5.05 -6.16 5.62
CA GLU A 44 -3.96 -6.06 4.67
C GLU A 44 -4.46 -5.32 3.43
N VAL A 45 -3.60 -4.45 2.91
CA VAL A 45 -3.91 -3.64 1.74
C VAL A 45 -2.85 -3.92 0.68
N ASN A 46 -3.29 -4.35 -0.49
CA ASN A 46 -2.42 -4.48 -1.65
C ASN A 46 -2.17 -3.08 -2.22
N ALA A 47 -0.91 -2.75 -2.45
CA ALA A 47 -0.52 -1.44 -2.92
C ALA A 47 0.54 -1.54 -4.01
N VAL A 48 0.61 -0.52 -4.85
CA VAL A 48 1.64 -0.40 -5.88
C VAL A 48 2.25 0.99 -5.82
N THR A 49 3.54 1.06 -6.13
CA THR A 49 4.24 2.33 -6.35
C THR A 49 4.79 2.32 -7.77
N LEU A 50 4.81 3.49 -8.40
CA LEU A 50 5.29 3.66 -9.77
C LEU A 50 6.37 4.72 -9.83
N GLY A 51 7.28 4.58 -10.80
CA GLY A 51 8.32 5.56 -11.05
C GLY A 51 9.34 5.64 -9.92
N ASP A 52 9.71 6.85 -9.53
CA ASP A 52 10.74 7.08 -8.51
C ASP A 52 10.38 6.47 -7.16
N LEU A 53 9.09 6.42 -6.80
CA LEU A 53 8.65 5.78 -5.56
C LEU A 53 8.95 4.29 -5.56
N ALA A 54 8.84 3.63 -6.72
CA ALA A 54 9.16 2.20 -6.83
C ALA A 54 10.64 1.92 -6.63
N LEU A 55 11.50 2.90 -6.90
CA LEU A 55 12.95 2.78 -6.75
C LEU A 55 13.43 3.15 -5.34
N LYS A 56 12.59 3.74 -4.51
CA LYS A 56 12.93 3.97 -3.10
C LYS A 56 12.99 2.62 -2.39
N GLY A 57 14.07 2.35 -1.71
CA GLY A 57 14.24 1.10 -0.98
C GLY A 57 13.30 1.01 0.21
N LEU A 58 12.20 0.29 0.06
CA LEU A 58 11.35 -0.08 1.18
C LEU A 58 11.83 -1.42 1.73
N GLU A 59 11.73 -1.58 3.05
CA GLU A 59 12.11 -2.82 3.71
C GLU A 59 10.89 -3.43 4.40
N ILE A 60 10.84 -4.75 4.43
CA ILE A 60 9.83 -5.49 5.20
C ILE A 60 10.01 -5.12 6.68
N GLY A 61 8.90 -4.81 7.35
CA GLY A 61 8.91 -4.35 8.73
C GLY A 61 8.93 -2.83 8.89
N SER A 62 9.12 -2.07 7.81
CA SER A 62 9.10 -0.61 7.87
C SER A 62 7.69 -0.10 8.17
N HIS A 63 7.61 0.92 9.02
CA HIS A 63 6.37 1.63 9.28
C HIS A 63 6.32 2.90 8.43
N ILE A 64 5.25 3.06 7.69
CA ILE A 64 5.10 4.17 6.75
C ILE A 64 3.74 4.84 6.87
N GLN A 65 3.68 6.09 6.43
CA GLN A 65 2.43 6.77 6.09
C GLN A 65 2.36 6.87 4.57
N ALA A 66 1.30 6.34 3.99
CA ALA A 66 1.11 6.33 2.54
C ALA A 66 -0.15 7.08 2.15
N SER A 67 -0.07 7.84 1.09
CA SER A 67 -1.20 8.54 0.49
C SER A 67 -1.31 8.14 -0.97
N GLY A 68 -2.52 8.10 -1.46
CA GLY A 68 -2.78 7.73 -2.84
C GLY A 68 -4.26 7.53 -3.10
N PHE A 69 -4.57 6.69 -4.07
CA PHE A 69 -5.95 6.41 -4.44
C PHE A 69 -6.16 4.92 -4.67
N LEU A 70 -7.41 4.50 -4.59
CA LEU A 70 -7.80 3.12 -4.88
C LEU A 70 -8.22 2.99 -6.33
N ALA A 71 -7.80 1.91 -6.95
CA ALA A 71 -8.22 1.55 -8.31
C ALA A 71 -8.37 0.04 -8.41
N LYS A 72 -9.12 -0.41 -9.41
CA LYS A 72 -9.20 -1.85 -9.70
C LYS A 72 -7.85 -2.34 -10.21
N ARG A 73 -7.50 -3.56 -9.81
CA ARG A 73 -6.26 -4.20 -10.24
C ARG A 73 -6.23 -4.38 -11.76
N SER A 74 -7.38 -4.67 -12.38
CA SER A 74 -7.57 -4.73 -13.81
C SER A 74 -9.04 -4.44 -14.14
N LEU A 75 -9.35 -4.25 -15.43
CA LEU A 75 -10.71 -3.97 -15.86
C LEU A 75 -11.70 -5.07 -15.49
N LYS A 76 -11.24 -6.31 -15.41
CA LYS A 76 -12.08 -7.49 -15.08
C LYS A 76 -12.03 -7.88 -13.61
N SER A 77 -11.18 -7.26 -12.81
CA SER A 77 -11.02 -7.60 -11.41
C SER A 77 -11.92 -6.77 -10.52
N THR A 78 -12.44 -7.38 -9.45
CA THR A 78 -13.10 -6.66 -8.37
C THR A 78 -12.15 -6.29 -7.25
N GLN A 79 -10.89 -6.76 -7.31
CA GLN A 79 -9.89 -6.43 -6.30
C GLN A 79 -9.44 -4.99 -6.44
N LEU A 80 -9.34 -4.31 -5.30
CA LEU A 80 -8.83 -2.95 -5.22
C LEU A 80 -7.35 -2.98 -4.85
N VAL A 81 -6.61 -2.07 -5.46
CA VAL A 81 -5.18 -1.85 -5.18
C VAL A 81 -4.99 -0.37 -4.89
N MET A 82 -4.24 -0.06 -3.84
CA MET A 82 -3.89 1.31 -3.53
C MET A 82 -2.71 1.75 -4.39
N HIS A 83 -2.91 2.78 -5.20
CA HIS A 83 -1.82 3.43 -5.93
C HIS A 83 -1.24 4.51 -5.03
N ILE A 84 -0.03 4.28 -4.55
CA ILE A 84 0.63 5.20 -3.62
C ILE A 84 1.34 6.28 -4.43
N ASN A 85 1.08 7.53 -4.10
CA ASN A 85 1.76 8.67 -4.71
C ASN A 85 2.63 9.46 -3.73
N HIS A 86 2.57 9.13 -2.44
CA HIS A 86 3.39 9.78 -1.43
C HIS A 86 3.63 8.85 -0.27
N ILE A 87 4.89 8.72 0.18
CA ILE A 87 5.29 7.88 1.31
C ILE A 87 6.17 8.69 2.24
N VAL A 88 5.89 8.56 3.53
CA VAL A 88 6.73 9.11 4.60
C VAL A 88 7.07 7.97 5.55
N SER A 89 8.35 7.81 5.88
CA SER A 89 8.78 6.88 6.92
C SER A 89 8.47 7.45 8.31
N ILE A 90 7.99 6.60 9.17
CA ILE A 90 7.71 6.97 10.56
C ILE A 90 8.65 6.27 11.51
#